data_fb6206dadf5a272819b4a22ba9dea951
#
_entry.id   fb6206dadf5a272819b4a22ba9dea951
#
_cell.length_a   1.000
_cell.length_b   1.000
_cell.length_c   1.000
_cell.angle_alpha   90.00
_cell.angle_beta   90.00
_cell.angle_gamma   90.00
#
_symmetry.space_group_name_H-M   'P 1'
#
loop_
_entity.id
_entity.type
_entity.pdbx_description
1 polymer ?
#
loop_
_entity_poly.entity_id
_entity_poly.type
_entity_poly.pdbx_seq_one_letter_code
_entity_poly.pdbx_strand_id
1 'polypeptide(L)'
;MLTGDYDGTVLHSGIRFLEQTDECHIRCGSGYVWDDVVAYCVANGLYGAENLSVIPGEVGASAVQNIGAYGVEAKDLIDSVEAVEIETGRICRFMNAECAYSYRQSKFKHAWRDRFLITAVTYKLSKTYAPKLDYGNIRAALAAKGIGNPTAMQLRETIIEIRNAKLPDPKVLGNAGSFFMNPVVPTQKYNELA
;
A
#
# COMPACT_ATOMS: atom_id res chain seq x y z
N MET A 1 7.16 3.47 -14.96
CA MET A 1 6.92 3.39 -16.40
C MET A 1 8.12 4.04 -17.07
N LEU A 2 8.89 3.29 -17.85
CA LEU A 2 9.97 3.84 -18.66
C LEU A 2 9.35 4.35 -19.95
N THR A 3 9.60 5.61 -20.28
CA THR A 3 9.02 6.28 -21.47
C THR A 3 10.02 6.46 -22.61
N GLY A 4 11.19 5.82 -22.51
CA GLY A 4 12.26 5.86 -23.51
C GLY A 4 13.39 4.90 -23.15
N ASP A 5 14.45 4.90 -23.92
CA ASP A 5 15.65 4.12 -23.67
C ASP A 5 16.29 4.61 -22.35
N TYR A 6 16.68 3.66 -21.51
CA TYR A 6 17.36 3.91 -20.25
C TYR A 6 18.79 3.36 -20.31
N ASP A 7 19.77 4.25 -20.27
CA ASP A 7 21.18 3.87 -20.20
C ASP A 7 21.57 3.61 -18.74
N GLY A 8 21.39 2.36 -18.31
CA GLY A 8 21.68 1.95 -16.93
C GLY A 8 21.11 0.59 -16.58
N THR A 9 21.41 0.13 -15.37
CA THR A 9 20.92 -1.15 -14.85
C THR A 9 19.64 -0.93 -14.05
N VAL A 10 18.58 -1.66 -14.40
CA VAL A 10 17.33 -1.69 -13.64
C VAL A 10 17.32 -2.93 -12.77
N LEU A 11 17.26 -2.77 -11.46
CA LEU A 11 17.12 -3.87 -10.49
C LEU A 11 15.65 -4.02 -10.09
N HIS A 12 15.10 -5.22 -10.31
CA HIS A 12 13.80 -5.60 -9.79
C HIS A 12 13.98 -6.62 -8.67
N SER A 13 13.42 -6.37 -7.50
CA SER A 13 13.53 -7.29 -6.37
C SER A 13 12.69 -8.54 -6.62
N GLY A 14 13.35 -9.69 -6.70
CA GLY A 14 12.70 -11.01 -6.74
C GLY A 14 12.49 -11.64 -5.36
N ILE A 15 12.66 -10.91 -4.26
CA ILE A 15 12.57 -11.44 -2.89
C ILE A 15 11.09 -11.68 -2.55
N ARG A 16 10.67 -12.94 -2.54
CA ARG A 16 9.27 -13.33 -2.33
C ARG A 16 9.14 -14.31 -1.18
N PHE A 17 8.64 -13.85 -0.06
CA PHE A 17 8.22 -14.65 1.07
C PHE A 17 7.16 -13.88 1.85
N LEU A 18 6.35 -14.59 2.64
CA LEU A 18 5.43 -14.07 3.61
C LEU A 18 5.54 -14.93 4.87
N GLU A 19 5.91 -14.34 5.98
CA GLU A 19 6.12 -15.01 7.26
C GLU A 19 5.31 -14.28 8.33
N GLN A 20 4.48 -15.01 9.06
CA GLN A 20 3.87 -14.49 10.27
C GLN A 20 4.90 -14.65 11.42
N THR A 21 5.41 -13.55 11.94
CA THR A 21 6.47 -13.55 12.96
C THR A 21 5.94 -13.63 14.38
N ASP A 22 4.70 -13.18 14.59
CA ASP A 22 3.95 -13.34 15.84
C ASP A 22 2.44 -13.20 15.58
N GLU A 23 1.63 -13.03 16.63
CA GLU A 23 0.17 -12.96 16.52
C GLU A 23 -0.34 -11.81 15.63
N CYS A 24 0.39 -10.70 15.55
CA CYS A 24 -0.01 -9.46 14.88
C CYS A 24 0.94 -9.01 13.78
N HIS A 25 2.15 -9.59 13.67
CA HIS A 25 3.14 -9.14 12.71
C HIS A 25 3.34 -10.14 11.58
N ILE A 26 3.39 -9.61 10.37
CA ILE A 26 3.82 -10.33 9.16
C ILE A 26 5.03 -9.63 8.55
N ARG A 27 6.01 -10.42 8.13
CA ARG A 27 7.20 -9.96 7.41
C ARG A 27 7.13 -10.47 5.98
N CYS A 28 7.22 -9.56 5.03
CA CYS A 28 7.06 -9.86 3.61
C CYS A 28 8.26 -9.40 2.81
N GLY A 29 8.72 -10.23 1.88
CA GLY A 29 9.77 -9.88 0.93
C GLY A 29 9.31 -8.78 -0.03
N SER A 30 10.23 -7.88 -0.41
CA SER A 30 9.91 -6.67 -1.18
C SER A 30 9.30 -6.93 -2.56
N GLY A 31 9.56 -8.09 -3.19
CA GLY A 31 8.97 -8.52 -4.46
C GLY A 31 7.68 -9.33 -4.31
N TYR A 32 7.10 -9.43 -3.11
CA TYR A 32 5.81 -10.08 -2.92
C TYR A 32 4.68 -9.16 -3.41
N VAL A 33 3.67 -9.72 -4.09
CA VAL A 33 2.54 -8.94 -4.60
C VAL A 33 1.74 -8.38 -3.43
N TRP A 34 1.49 -7.07 -3.44
CA TRP A 34 0.82 -6.39 -2.33
C TRP A 34 -0.58 -6.95 -2.06
N ASP A 35 -1.38 -7.17 -3.10
CA ASP A 35 -2.76 -7.63 -2.92
C ASP A 35 -2.83 -9.06 -2.37
N ASP A 36 -1.84 -9.90 -2.64
CA ASP A 36 -1.74 -11.24 -2.05
C ASP A 36 -1.47 -11.16 -0.53
N VAL A 37 -0.71 -10.14 -0.09
CA VAL A 37 -0.52 -9.85 1.35
C VAL A 37 -1.85 -9.49 1.99
N VAL A 38 -2.64 -8.60 1.37
CA VAL A 38 -3.96 -8.20 1.89
C VAL A 38 -4.90 -9.40 1.95
N ALA A 39 -4.92 -10.22 0.90
CA ALA A 39 -5.74 -11.44 0.86
C ALA A 39 -5.37 -12.42 1.98
N TYR A 40 -4.08 -12.64 2.19
CA TYR A 40 -3.57 -13.47 3.29
C TYR A 40 -4.02 -12.93 4.66
N CYS A 41 -3.87 -11.62 4.88
CA CYS A 41 -4.26 -11.00 6.15
C CYS A 41 -5.73 -11.22 6.45
N VAL A 42 -6.61 -10.92 5.50
CA VAL A 42 -8.06 -11.09 5.66
C VAL A 42 -8.43 -12.54 5.93
N ALA A 43 -7.83 -13.49 5.21
CA ALA A 43 -8.09 -14.93 5.37
C ALA A 43 -7.63 -15.48 6.74
N ASN A 44 -6.62 -14.85 7.37
CA ASN A 44 -6.03 -15.30 8.63
C ASN A 44 -6.45 -14.46 9.85
N GLY A 45 -7.47 -13.60 9.73
CA GLY A 45 -7.96 -12.77 10.84
C GLY A 45 -6.93 -11.74 11.31
N LEU A 46 -6.18 -11.17 10.37
CA LEU A 46 -5.24 -10.07 10.55
C LEU A 46 -5.82 -8.84 9.86
N TYR A 47 -6.26 -7.85 10.63
CA TYR A 47 -7.10 -6.76 10.15
C TYR A 47 -6.35 -5.44 10.05
N GLY A 48 -6.85 -4.55 9.18
CA GLY A 48 -6.36 -3.19 8.96
C GLY A 48 -5.92 -2.90 7.53
N ALA A 49 -5.64 -3.94 6.72
CA ALA A 49 -5.19 -3.80 5.34
C ALA A 49 -6.32 -3.82 4.30
N GLU A 50 -7.56 -4.12 4.67
CA GLU A 50 -8.69 -4.38 3.78
C GLU A 50 -8.91 -3.25 2.76
N ASN A 51 -8.80 -2.00 3.23
CA ASN A 51 -9.00 -0.81 2.39
C ASN A 51 -7.92 -0.63 1.32
N LEU A 52 -6.79 -1.30 1.46
CA LEU A 52 -5.67 -1.26 0.52
C LEU A 52 -5.72 -2.38 -0.53
N SER A 53 -6.86 -3.06 -0.66
CA SER A 53 -7.08 -4.15 -1.63
C SER A 53 -6.89 -3.68 -3.06
N VAL A 54 -6.36 -4.57 -3.89
CA VAL A 54 -6.11 -4.42 -5.34
C VAL A 54 -5.37 -3.13 -5.72
N ILE A 55 -4.53 -2.60 -4.82
CA ILE A 55 -3.53 -1.61 -5.21
C ILE A 55 -2.43 -2.36 -5.97
N PRO A 56 -2.18 -2.03 -7.25
CA PRO A 56 -1.16 -2.72 -8.01
C PRO A 56 0.24 -2.41 -7.47
N GLY A 57 1.13 -3.40 -7.56
CA GLY A 57 2.51 -3.29 -7.15
C GLY A 57 2.93 -4.31 -6.09
N GLU A 58 4.10 -4.10 -5.54
CA GLU A 58 4.77 -5.03 -4.64
C GLU A 58 5.02 -4.38 -3.26
N VAL A 59 5.31 -5.21 -2.29
CA VAL A 59 5.58 -4.84 -0.90
C VAL A 59 6.64 -3.73 -0.77
N GLY A 60 7.76 -3.83 -1.48
CA GLY A 60 8.79 -2.79 -1.44
C GLY A 60 8.28 -1.43 -1.91
N ALA A 61 7.51 -1.41 -3.01
CA ALA A 61 6.91 -0.19 -3.54
C ALA A 61 5.87 0.41 -2.57
N SER A 62 5.16 -0.43 -1.79
CA SER A 62 4.20 0.03 -0.79
C SER A 62 4.86 0.93 0.25
N ALA A 63 6.06 0.56 0.70
CA ALA A 63 6.84 1.32 1.68
C ALA A 63 7.47 2.58 1.06
N VAL A 64 8.00 2.51 -0.17
CA VAL A 64 8.57 3.68 -0.85
C VAL A 64 7.51 4.76 -1.06
N GLN A 65 6.35 4.36 -1.58
CA GLN A 65 5.28 5.28 -2.01
C GLN A 65 4.36 5.69 -0.87
N ASN A 66 4.40 5.01 0.28
CA ASN A 66 3.35 5.08 1.29
C ASN A 66 1.97 4.97 0.61
N ILE A 67 1.74 3.81 -0.04
CA ILE A 67 0.49 3.58 -0.76
C ILE A 67 -0.71 3.79 0.14
N GLY A 68 -1.83 4.22 -0.43
CA GLY A 68 -3.03 4.45 0.35
C GLY A 68 -4.28 4.50 -0.51
N ALA A 69 -5.36 4.05 0.07
CA ALA A 69 -6.70 4.10 -0.51
C ALA A 69 -7.75 4.08 0.60
N TYR A 70 -8.90 4.67 0.32
CA TYR A 70 -10.08 4.60 1.20
C TYR A 70 -9.79 4.92 2.67
N GLY A 71 -8.99 5.98 2.93
CA GLY A 71 -8.70 6.46 4.27
C GLY A 71 -7.67 5.65 5.07
N VAL A 72 -6.95 4.73 4.43
CA VAL A 72 -5.84 3.96 5.02
C VAL A 72 -4.58 4.19 4.20
N GLU A 73 -3.43 4.29 4.85
CA GLU A 73 -2.12 4.35 4.22
C GLU A 73 -1.22 3.23 4.74
N ALA A 74 -0.22 2.83 3.94
CA ALA A 74 0.72 1.77 4.33
C ALA A 74 1.45 2.08 5.64
N LYS A 75 1.77 3.36 5.89
CA LYS A 75 2.39 3.81 7.15
C LYS A 75 1.58 3.46 8.40
N ASP A 76 0.25 3.30 8.27
CA ASP A 76 -0.62 2.96 9.39
C ASP A 76 -0.40 1.50 9.85
N LEU A 77 0.20 0.69 8.98
CA LEU A 77 0.45 -0.73 9.18
C LEU A 77 1.95 -1.06 9.27
N ILE A 78 2.82 -0.31 8.61
CA ILE A 78 4.27 -0.58 8.60
C ILE A 78 4.81 -0.45 10.02
N ASP A 79 5.45 -1.52 10.53
CA ASP A 79 6.26 -1.51 11.74
C ASP A 79 7.70 -1.12 11.42
N SER A 80 8.32 -1.83 10.48
CA SER A 80 9.70 -1.59 10.06
C SER A 80 9.96 -1.98 8.62
N VAL A 81 11.04 -1.43 8.06
CA VAL A 81 11.52 -1.69 6.70
C VAL A 81 12.97 -2.18 6.77
N GLU A 82 13.24 -3.31 6.14
CA GLU A 82 14.61 -3.82 5.94
C GLU A 82 15.10 -3.45 4.56
N ALA A 83 16.34 -3.01 4.48
CA ALA A 83 16.95 -2.61 3.22
C ALA A 83 18.46 -2.88 3.21
N VAL A 84 19.02 -2.99 2.02
CA VAL A 84 20.47 -3.01 1.80
C VAL A 84 20.91 -1.61 1.38
N GLU A 85 21.92 -1.07 2.05
CA GLU A 85 22.61 0.14 1.61
C GLU A 85 23.44 -0.17 0.37
N ILE A 86 23.14 0.48 -0.75
CA ILE A 86 23.69 0.12 -2.07
C ILE A 86 25.20 0.26 -2.11
N GLU A 87 25.74 1.33 -1.51
CA GLU A 87 27.17 1.63 -1.54
C GLU A 87 28.00 0.61 -0.73
N THR A 88 27.48 0.18 0.42
CA THR A 88 28.26 -0.62 1.38
C THR A 88 27.86 -2.10 1.42
N GLY A 89 26.68 -2.44 0.88
CA GLY A 89 26.07 -3.78 1.03
C GLY A 89 25.54 -4.04 2.44
N ARG A 90 25.56 -3.07 3.34
CA ARG A 90 25.12 -3.24 4.72
C ARG A 90 23.61 -3.39 4.81
N ILE A 91 23.18 -4.38 5.58
CA ILE A 91 21.77 -4.56 5.92
C ILE A 91 21.37 -3.53 6.98
N CYS A 92 20.33 -2.78 6.71
CA CYS A 92 19.76 -1.77 7.58
C CYS A 92 18.30 -2.11 7.90
N ARG A 93 17.85 -1.77 9.10
CA ARG A 93 16.44 -1.82 9.49
C ARG A 93 16.02 -0.43 9.97
N PHE A 94 14.92 0.05 9.46
CA PHE A 94 14.33 1.35 9.80
C PHE A 94 12.96 1.14 10.42
N MET A 95 12.74 1.73 11.58
CA MET A 95 11.40 1.75 12.18
C MET A 95 10.50 2.73 11.43
N ASN A 96 9.20 2.56 11.52
CA ASN A 96 8.21 3.42 10.86
C ASN A 96 8.51 4.92 11.04
N ALA A 97 8.77 5.36 12.28
CA ALA A 97 9.05 6.76 12.61
C ALA A 97 10.28 7.33 11.89
N GLU A 98 11.28 6.50 11.56
CA GLU A 98 12.49 6.91 10.87
C GLU A 98 12.26 7.18 9.39
N CYS A 99 11.23 6.53 8.80
CA CYS A 99 10.90 6.63 7.38
C CYS A 99 10.24 7.96 6.98
N ALA A 100 9.85 8.81 7.95
CA ALA A 100 9.21 10.11 7.76
C ALA A 100 8.06 10.07 6.74
N TYR A 101 7.15 9.13 6.93
CA TYR A 101 5.98 8.97 6.07
C TYR A 101 5.02 10.16 6.11
N SER A 102 4.59 10.59 4.94
CA SER A 102 3.48 11.52 4.75
C SER A 102 2.68 11.14 3.50
N TYR A 103 1.69 11.92 3.12
CA TYR A 103 0.84 11.59 1.97
C TYR A 103 1.65 11.33 0.70
N ARG A 104 1.69 10.07 0.25
CA ARG A 104 2.46 9.58 -0.90
C ARG A 104 3.97 9.88 -0.82
N GLN A 105 4.52 10.04 0.37
CA GLN A 105 5.92 10.39 0.61
C GLN A 105 6.56 9.50 1.67
N SER A 106 7.87 9.31 1.52
CA SER A 106 8.76 8.69 2.49
C SER A 106 10.19 9.20 2.28
N LYS A 107 11.09 8.96 3.22
CA LYS A 107 12.53 9.23 3.01
C LYS A 107 13.11 8.47 1.81
N PHE A 108 12.58 7.30 1.48
CA PHE A 108 13.02 6.52 0.31
C PHE A 108 12.78 7.24 -1.03
N LYS A 109 11.85 8.20 -1.08
CA LYS A 109 11.64 9.07 -2.25
C LYS A 109 12.50 10.33 -2.26
N HIS A 110 13.15 10.67 -1.15
CA HIS A 110 13.89 11.91 -0.93
C HIS A 110 15.30 11.65 -0.42
N ALA A 111 15.57 11.86 0.87
CA ALA A 111 16.92 11.80 1.46
C ALA A 111 17.60 10.42 1.34
N TRP A 112 16.83 9.35 1.17
CA TRP A 112 17.34 7.99 1.01
C TRP A 112 17.19 7.46 -0.42
N ARG A 113 16.76 8.31 -1.35
CA ARG A 113 16.63 7.93 -2.75
C ARG A 113 17.98 7.45 -3.29
N ASP A 114 17.94 6.36 -4.05
CA ASP A 114 19.12 5.73 -4.69
C ASP A 114 20.20 5.24 -3.70
N ARG A 115 19.90 5.25 -2.38
CA ARG A 115 20.83 4.77 -1.33
C ARG A 115 20.47 3.39 -0.81
N PHE A 116 19.20 3.03 -0.81
CA PHE A 116 18.73 1.80 -0.19
C PHE A 116 17.85 1.00 -1.14
N LEU A 117 18.11 -0.30 -1.21
CA LEU A 117 17.24 -1.29 -1.85
C LEU A 117 16.43 -2.00 -0.76
N ILE A 118 15.12 -1.81 -0.74
CA ILE A 118 14.24 -2.47 0.23
C ILE A 118 14.22 -3.98 -0.07
N THR A 119 14.42 -4.78 0.97
CA THR A 119 14.43 -6.26 0.88
C THR A 119 13.22 -6.89 1.55
N ALA A 120 12.71 -6.28 2.64
CA ALA A 120 11.50 -6.75 3.31
C ALA A 120 10.78 -5.61 4.03
N VAL A 121 9.51 -5.81 4.30
CA VAL A 121 8.68 -4.91 5.14
C VAL A 121 7.95 -5.76 6.17
N THR A 122 7.98 -5.31 7.42
CA THR A 122 7.18 -5.89 8.51
C THR A 122 5.97 -5.00 8.73
N TYR A 123 4.79 -5.62 8.71
CA TYR A 123 3.51 -4.96 8.98
C TYR A 123 2.94 -5.44 10.32
N LYS A 124 2.40 -4.50 11.07
CA LYS A 124 1.66 -4.74 12.31
C LYS A 124 0.16 -4.63 12.03
N LEU A 125 -0.55 -5.72 12.17
CA LEU A 125 -1.98 -5.86 11.95
C LEU A 125 -2.73 -5.94 13.28
N SER A 126 -4.06 -5.90 13.23
CA SER A 126 -4.93 -6.04 14.41
C SER A 126 -5.60 -7.42 14.42
N LYS A 127 -5.78 -8.01 15.60
CA LYS A 127 -6.69 -9.15 15.80
C LYS A 127 -8.14 -8.72 16.00
N THR A 128 -8.37 -7.43 16.24
CA THR A 128 -9.71 -6.87 16.38
C THR A 128 -10.11 -6.19 15.09
N TYR A 129 -11.19 -6.65 14.48
CA TYR A 129 -11.74 -6.06 13.27
C TYR A 129 -12.44 -4.74 13.57
N ALA A 130 -11.97 -3.66 12.94
CA ALA A 130 -12.54 -2.32 13.04
C ALA A 130 -12.60 -1.67 11.64
N PRO A 131 -13.68 -1.91 10.86
CA PRO A 131 -13.74 -1.49 9.47
C PRO A 131 -13.77 0.02 9.32
N LYS A 132 -12.97 0.55 8.39
CA LYS A 132 -13.00 1.96 8.00
C LYS A 132 -13.91 2.10 6.77
N LEU A 133 -15.11 2.63 6.95
CA LEU A 133 -16.16 2.68 5.93
C LEU A 133 -16.49 4.10 5.44
N ASP A 134 -15.92 5.13 6.08
CA ASP A 134 -16.35 6.52 5.91
C ASP A 134 -15.70 7.23 4.71
N TYR A 135 -14.87 6.54 3.95
CA TYR A 135 -14.20 7.13 2.81
C TYR A 135 -14.81 6.64 1.48
N GLY A 136 -15.07 7.59 0.59
CA GLY A 136 -15.61 7.30 -0.72
C GLY A 136 -17.05 6.76 -0.67
N ASN A 137 -17.35 5.82 -1.57
CA ASN A 137 -18.69 5.24 -1.69
C ASN A 137 -18.82 3.83 -1.08
N ILE A 138 -17.93 3.44 -0.16
CA ILE A 138 -17.94 2.10 0.46
C ILE A 138 -19.27 1.82 1.15
N ARG A 139 -19.75 2.75 2.01
CA ARG A 139 -21.03 2.58 2.70
C ARG A 139 -22.21 2.43 1.74
N ALA A 140 -22.26 3.23 0.67
CA ALA A 140 -23.32 3.14 -0.34
C ALA A 140 -23.27 1.81 -1.09
N ALA A 141 -22.08 1.32 -1.45
CA ALA A 141 -21.92 0.04 -2.12
C ALA A 141 -22.30 -1.15 -1.23
N LEU A 142 -21.97 -1.12 0.06
CA LEU A 142 -22.39 -2.13 1.04
C LEU A 142 -23.90 -2.09 1.26
N ALA A 143 -24.48 -0.89 1.39
CA ALA A 143 -25.94 -0.73 1.56
C ALA A 143 -26.72 -1.25 0.36
N ALA A 144 -26.24 -1.02 -0.86
CA ALA A 144 -26.83 -1.57 -2.08
C ALA A 144 -26.87 -3.12 -2.11
N LYS A 145 -25.94 -3.76 -1.36
CA LYS A 145 -25.91 -5.22 -1.16
C LYS A 145 -26.69 -5.69 0.07
N GLY A 146 -27.34 -4.78 0.82
CA GLY A 146 -28.02 -5.10 2.07
C GLY A 146 -27.06 -5.42 3.23
N ILE A 147 -25.78 -5.02 3.16
CA ILE A 147 -24.76 -5.32 4.15
C ILE A 147 -24.59 -4.10 5.08
N GLY A 148 -25.11 -4.18 6.31
CA GLY A 148 -24.98 -3.14 7.32
C GLY A 148 -23.67 -3.21 8.11
N ASN A 149 -23.28 -4.43 8.49
CA ASN A 149 -22.06 -4.71 9.25
C ASN A 149 -21.19 -5.71 8.45
N PRO A 150 -20.31 -5.25 7.57
CA PRO A 150 -19.51 -6.13 6.73
C PRO A 150 -18.48 -6.92 7.53
N THR A 151 -18.23 -8.16 7.16
CA THR A 151 -17.01 -8.87 7.52
C THR A 151 -15.81 -8.28 6.76
N ALA A 152 -14.59 -8.59 7.19
CA ALA A 152 -13.37 -8.15 6.49
C ALA A 152 -13.35 -8.64 5.03
N MET A 153 -13.83 -9.86 4.77
CA MET A 153 -13.93 -10.41 3.41
C MET A 153 -14.94 -9.62 2.58
N GLN A 154 -16.14 -9.36 3.11
CA GLN A 154 -17.18 -8.59 2.41
C GLN A 154 -16.72 -7.15 2.11
N LEU A 155 -15.98 -6.52 3.04
CA LEU A 155 -15.37 -5.21 2.80
C LEU A 155 -14.35 -5.28 1.66
N ARG A 156 -13.42 -6.26 1.70
CA ARG A 156 -12.44 -6.47 0.64
C ARG A 156 -13.10 -6.67 -0.73
N GLU A 157 -14.07 -7.58 -0.84
CA GLU A 157 -14.81 -7.85 -2.07
C GLU A 157 -15.52 -6.61 -2.61
N THR A 158 -16.14 -5.83 -1.73
CA THR A 158 -16.80 -4.59 -2.12
C THR A 158 -15.80 -3.56 -2.66
N ILE A 159 -14.61 -3.44 -2.06
CA ILE A 159 -13.55 -2.56 -2.54
C ILE A 159 -13.03 -3.03 -3.91
N ILE A 160 -12.83 -4.33 -4.10
CA ILE A 160 -12.44 -4.91 -5.39
C ILE A 160 -13.44 -4.52 -6.48
N GLU A 161 -14.74 -4.69 -6.23
CA GLU A 161 -15.78 -4.32 -7.19
C GLU A 161 -15.78 -2.81 -7.51
N ILE A 162 -15.70 -1.96 -6.48
CA ILE A 162 -15.64 -0.50 -6.68
C ILE A 162 -14.44 -0.12 -7.55
N ARG A 163 -13.28 -0.75 -7.33
CA ARG A 163 -12.07 -0.45 -8.10
C ARG A 163 -12.15 -0.96 -9.53
N ASN A 164 -12.61 -2.19 -9.72
CA ASN A 164 -12.78 -2.79 -11.05
C ASN A 164 -13.79 -2.03 -11.91
N ALA A 165 -14.82 -1.44 -11.29
CA ALA A 165 -15.77 -0.58 -12.00
C ALA A 165 -15.18 0.77 -12.45
N LYS A 166 -14.10 1.24 -11.81
CA LYS A 166 -13.48 2.56 -12.10
C LYS A 166 -12.21 2.46 -12.95
N LEU A 167 -11.46 1.38 -12.81
CA LEU A 167 -10.15 1.22 -13.44
C LEU A 167 -10.19 0.00 -14.35
N PRO A 168 -9.82 0.13 -15.63
CA PRO A 168 -9.71 -1.01 -16.52
C PRO A 168 -8.61 -1.96 -16.01
N ASP A 169 -8.76 -3.26 -16.28
CA ASP A 169 -7.70 -4.23 -16.03
C ASP A 169 -6.46 -3.85 -16.86
N PRO A 170 -5.30 -3.63 -16.25
CA PRO A 170 -4.07 -3.27 -16.97
C PRO A 170 -3.61 -4.33 -17.99
N LYS A 171 -4.07 -5.57 -17.87
CA LYS A 171 -3.80 -6.65 -18.83
C LYS A 171 -4.63 -6.49 -20.12
N VAL A 172 -5.77 -5.80 -20.04
CA VAL A 172 -6.67 -5.57 -21.15
C VAL A 172 -6.45 -4.19 -21.74
N LEU A 173 -6.35 -3.17 -20.90
CA LEU A 173 -6.13 -1.79 -21.29
C LEU A 173 -5.13 -1.14 -20.33
N GLY A 174 -3.94 -0.83 -20.85
CA GLY A 174 -2.91 -0.14 -20.10
C GLY A 174 -3.42 1.18 -19.51
N ASN A 175 -3.19 1.38 -18.21
CA ASN A 175 -3.52 2.63 -17.55
C ASN A 175 -2.42 2.99 -16.55
N ALA A 176 -2.29 4.29 -16.23
CA ALA A 176 -1.32 4.80 -15.27
C ALA A 176 -1.93 4.99 -13.86
N GLY A 177 -3.18 4.58 -13.66
CA GLY A 177 -3.92 4.84 -12.43
C GLY A 177 -4.06 6.34 -12.17
N SER A 178 -4.02 6.74 -10.90
CA SER A 178 -3.98 8.16 -10.52
C SER A 178 -2.57 8.71 -10.76
N PHE A 179 -2.34 9.28 -11.92
CA PHE A 179 -1.02 9.77 -12.33
C PHE A 179 -0.55 10.96 -11.50
N PHE A 180 -1.44 11.89 -11.22
CA PHE A 180 -1.13 13.05 -10.40
C PHE A 180 -1.46 12.79 -8.92
N MET A 181 -0.62 13.32 -8.06
CA MET A 181 -0.88 13.39 -6.63
C MET A 181 -1.87 14.53 -6.34
N ASN A 182 -2.90 14.28 -5.53
CA ASN A 182 -3.82 15.33 -5.12
C ASN A 182 -3.06 16.43 -4.37
N PRO A 183 -3.21 17.71 -4.76
CA PRO A 183 -2.54 18.81 -4.05
C PRO A 183 -3.15 19.00 -2.66
N VAL A 184 -2.30 19.22 -1.68
CA VAL A 184 -2.73 19.70 -0.36
C VAL A 184 -2.70 21.23 -0.40
N VAL A 185 -3.87 21.85 -0.23
CA VAL A 185 -4.02 23.32 -0.31
C VAL A 185 -4.63 23.86 0.99
N PRO A 186 -4.42 25.15 1.34
CA PRO A 186 -5.12 25.79 2.43
C PRO A 186 -6.64 25.72 2.23
N THR A 187 -7.40 25.69 3.33
CA THR A 187 -8.88 25.60 3.31
C THR A 187 -9.52 26.72 2.47
N GLN A 188 -8.96 27.93 2.51
CA GLN A 188 -9.44 29.04 1.68
C GLN A 188 -9.38 28.66 0.20
N LYS A 189 -8.23 28.13 -0.27
CA LYS A 189 -8.06 27.72 -1.68
C LYS A 189 -8.94 26.55 -2.06
N TYR A 190 -9.17 25.61 -1.14
CA TYR A 190 -10.12 24.52 -1.35
C TYR A 190 -11.54 25.06 -1.59
N ASN A 191 -12.00 26.00 -0.74
CA ASN A 191 -13.34 26.60 -0.87
C ASN A 191 -13.53 27.45 -2.14
N GLU A 192 -12.43 27.99 -2.69
CA GLU A 192 -12.47 28.73 -3.98
C GLU A 192 -12.63 27.78 -5.20
N LEU A 193 -12.27 26.50 -5.05
CA LEU A 193 -12.25 25.48 -6.11
C LEU A 193 -13.43 24.51 -6.05
N ALA A 194 -14.11 24.41 -4.90
CA ALA A 194 -15.24 23.51 -4.65
C ALA A 194 -16.55 24.14 -5.11
#